data_1c4d5bbaf626d5572d2bc2e18f29af18
#
_entry.id   1c4d5bbaf626d5572d2bc2e18f29af18
#
_cell.length_a   1.000
_cell.length_b   1.000
_cell.length_c   1.000
_cell.angle_alpha   90.00
_cell.angle_beta   90.00
_cell.angle_gamma   90.00
#
_symmetry.space_group_name_H-M   'P 1'
#
loop_
_entity.id
_entity.type
_entity.pdbx_description
1 polymer ?
#
loop_
_entity_poly.entity_id
_entity_poly.type
_entity_poly.pdbx_seq_one_letter_code
_entity_poly.pdbx_strand_id
1 'polypeptide(L)'
;DVDGKEYLDFAAGIAVFALGYNNQAYNRALKDQIDKVIHTSNLFYNVPMVEAAEKLTKASGLDKAFFTNSGTEAIEGAIKVARKYAWLKDKKTDHEIIAMRHSFHGRSLGALSVTGNTHYQEPFKPLIGGIKFADFNDLESVKSQITEKTCAVIMETVQGEGGIYRSS
;
A
#
# COMPACT_ATOMS: atom_id res chain seq x y z
N ASP A 1 11.85 25.49 13.68
CA ASP A 1 11.96 24.75 14.93
C ASP A 1 11.44 25.57 16.11
N VAL A 2 11.56 25.06 17.32
CA VAL A 2 11.09 25.74 18.55
C VAL A 2 11.86 27.03 18.86
N ASP A 3 13.02 27.22 18.30
CA ASP A 3 13.85 28.42 18.43
C ASP A 3 13.60 29.44 17.31
N GLY A 4 12.61 29.17 16.45
CA GLY A 4 12.23 30.05 15.33
C GLY A 4 13.13 29.91 14.09
N LYS A 5 14.05 28.95 14.06
CA LYS A 5 14.89 28.70 12.88
C LYS A 5 14.07 28.02 11.77
N GLU A 6 14.16 28.57 10.58
CA GLU A 6 13.48 28.04 9.39
C GLU A 6 14.33 26.98 8.69
N TYR A 7 13.65 25.94 8.16
CA TYR A 7 14.23 24.85 7.40
C TYR A 7 13.40 24.58 6.15
N LEU A 8 14.04 24.22 5.06
CA LEU A 8 13.37 23.66 3.91
C LEU A 8 13.05 22.19 4.19
N ASP A 9 11.75 21.85 4.19
CA ASP A 9 11.29 20.47 4.42
C ASP A 9 11.04 19.75 3.09
N PHE A 10 11.98 18.91 2.68
CA PHE A 10 11.84 18.00 1.54
C PHE A 10 11.37 16.59 1.94
N ALA A 11 11.18 16.34 3.23
CA ALA A 11 10.71 15.05 3.72
C ALA A 11 9.18 14.98 3.76
N ALA A 12 8.49 16.12 3.97
CA ALA A 12 7.04 16.25 4.01
C ALA A 12 6.34 15.18 4.88
N GLY A 13 6.93 14.85 6.03
CA GLY A 13 6.42 13.76 6.88
C GLY A 13 6.48 12.38 6.21
N ILE A 14 7.54 12.10 5.46
CA ILE A 14 7.72 10.91 4.62
C ILE A 14 6.65 10.89 3.51
N ALA A 15 6.62 11.98 2.71
CA ALA A 15 5.74 12.19 1.57
C ALA A 15 4.22 12.18 1.89
N VAL A 16 3.83 12.43 3.13
CA VAL A 16 2.41 12.46 3.55
C VAL A 16 1.76 13.83 3.33
N PHE A 17 2.48 14.91 3.61
CA PHE A 17 1.95 16.28 3.53
C PHE A 17 2.19 16.91 2.15
N ALA A 18 1.58 16.33 1.10
CA ALA A 18 1.71 16.83 -0.27
C ALA A 18 1.18 18.28 -0.45
N LEU A 19 0.27 18.74 0.39
CA LEU A 19 -0.26 20.12 0.39
C LEU A 19 0.56 21.09 1.25
N GLY A 20 1.63 20.62 1.89
CA GLY A 20 2.37 21.37 2.88
C GLY A 20 1.62 21.55 4.20
N TYR A 21 2.29 22.17 5.16
CA TYR A 21 1.72 22.44 6.48
C TYR A 21 0.82 23.69 6.44
N ASN A 22 -0.18 23.71 7.33
CA ASN A 22 -1.09 24.84 7.52
C ASN A 22 -1.87 25.28 6.26
N ASN A 23 -2.21 24.33 5.37
CA ASN A 23 -3.11 24.62 4.26
C ASN A 23 -4.50 24.96 4.78
N GLN A 24 -4.95 26.20 4.53
CA GLN A 24 -6.18 26.74 5.13
C GLN A 24 -7.44 26.01 4.64
N ALA A 25 -7.49 25.63 3.36
CA ALA A 25 -8.64 24.91 2.78
C ALA A 25 -8.75 23.51 3.39
N TYR A 26 -7.63 22.79 3.49
CA TYR A 26 -7.55 21.49 4.12
C TYR A 26 -7.97 21.53 5.59
N ASN A 27 -7.39 22.47 6.36
CA ASN A 27 -7.70 22.63 7.77
C ASN A 27 -9.17 22.95 8.02
N ARG A 28 -9.78 23.79 7.17
CA ARG A 28 -11.21 24.12 7.25
C ARG A 28 -12.07 22.89 6.97
N ALA A 29 -11.78 22.17 5.90
CA ALA A 29 -12.54 20.97 5.54
C ALA A 29 -12.54 19.91 6.67
N LEU A 30 -11.39 19.73 7.35
CA LEU A 30 -11.30 18.83 8.51
C LEU A 30 -12.15 19.31 9.68
N LYS A 31 -12.07 20.60 10.04
CA LYS A 31 -12.87 21.18 11.13
C LYS A 31 -14.35 21.04 10.85
N ASP A 32 -14.78 21.43 9.65
CA ASP A 32 -16.19 21.33 9.24
C ASP A 32 -16.71 19.87 9.26
N GLN A 33 -15.84 18.91 8.94
CA GLN A 33 -16.22 17.49 8.97
C GLN A 33 -16.29 16.93 10.40
N ILE A 34 -15.42 17.36 11.31
CA ILE A 34 -15.46 16.99 12.73
C ILE A 34 -16.80 17.42 13.35
N ASP A 35 -17.28 18.62 13.00
CA ASP A 35 -18.55 19.14 13.51
C ASP A 35 -19.77 18.41 12.92
N LYS A 36 -19.64 17.67 11.82
CA LYS A 36 -20.72 16.91 11.21
C LYS A 36 -20.77 15.47 11.70
N VAL A 37 -19.78 14.68 11.28
CA VAL A 37 -19.69 13.25 11.62
C VAL A 37 -18.26 12.76 11.43
N ILE A 38 -17.72 12.09 12.47
CA ILE A 38 -16.37 11.57 12.46
C ILE A 38 -16.34 10.11 11.98
N HIS A 39 -17.33 9.29 12.40
CA HIS A 39 -17.33 7.85 12.10
C HIS A 39 -18.75 7.30 12.01
N THR A 40 -19.00 6.44 11.01
CA THR A 40 -20.29 5.79 10.78
C THR A 40 -20.20 4.27 10.64
N SER A 41 -19.02 3.69 10.78
CA SER A 41 -18.68 2.31 10.38
C SER A 41 -18.94 2.04 8.89
N ASN A 42 -18.70 0.79 8.45
CA ASN A 42 -18.98 0.35 7.07
C ASN A 42 -20.44 -0.09 6.86
N LEU A 43 -21.30 0.09 7.87
CA LEU A 43 -22.74 -0.22 7.77
C LEU A 43 -23.53 0.92 7.12
N PHE A 44 -22.98 2.11 7.10
CA PHE A 44 -23.64 3.30 6.56
C PHE A 44 -22.71 4.03 5.57
N TYR A 45 -23.31 4.64 4.56
CA TYR A 45 -22.59 5.54 3.67
C TYR A 45 -22.40 6.90 4.34
N ASN A 46 -21.25 7.53 4.08
CA ASN A 46 -21.02 8.93 4.35
C ASN A 46 -20.53 9.66 3.10
N VAL A 47 -20.86 10.93 2.98
CA VAL A 47 -20.60 11.71 1.76
C VAL A 47 -19.09 11.76 1.42
N PRO A 48 -18.17 12.09 2.34
CA PRO A 48 -16.75 12.15 2.00
C PRO A 48 -16.18 10.84 1.48
N MET A 49 -16.60 9.71 2.04
CA MET A 49 -16.14 8.39 1.59
C MET A 49 -16.61 8.07 0.17
N VAL A 50 -17.87 8.37 -0.15
CA VAL A 50 -18.45 8.12 -1.47
C VAL A 50 -17.76 9.01 -2.53
N GLU A 51 -17.62 10.30 -2.25
CA GLU A 51 -16.92 11.24 -3.15
C GLU A 51 -15.45 10.88 -3.37
N ALA A 52 -14.75 10.44 -2.31
CA ALA A 52 -13.37 10.00 -2.41
C ALA A 52 -13.27 8.72 -3.26
N ALA A 53 -14.17 7.75 -3.05
CA ALA A 53 -14.21 6.53 -3.85
C ALA A 53 -14.49 6.83 -5.33
N GLU A 54 -15.43 7.70 -5.63
CA GLU A 54 -15.75 8.10 -7.01
C GLU A 54 -14.55 8.75 -7.71
N LYS A 55 -13.88 9.71 -7.04
CA LYS A 55 -12.69 10.35 -7.59
C LYS A 55 -11.55 9.36 -7.81
N LEU A 56 -11.33 8.46 -6.85
CA LEU A 56 -10.26 7.47 -6.93
C LEU A 56 -10.49 6.44 -8.04
N THR A 57 -11.71 5.92 -8.17
CA THR A 57 -12.06 4.97 -9.23
C THR A 57 -11.99 5.62 -10.62
N LYS A 58 -12.43 6.86 -10.78
CA LYS A 58 -12.26 7.61 -12.02
C LYS A 58 -10.80 7.83 -12.39
N ALA A 59 -9.96 8.17 -11.41
CA ALA A 59 -8.55 8.45 -11.64
C ALA A 59 -7.73 7.18 -11.94
N SER A 60 -8.06 6.07 -11.28
CA SER A 60 -7.34 4.79 -11.42
C SER A 60 -7.82 3.92 -12.57
N GLY A 61 -9.04 4.15 -13.07
CA GLY A 61 -9.70 3.27 -14.04
C GLY A 61 -10.17 1.92 -13.45
N LEU A 62 -10.17 1.79 -12.12
CA LEU A 62 -10.66 0.61 -11.40
C LEU A 62 -12.11 0.81 -10.96
N ASP A 63 -12.85 -0.28 -10.78
CA ASP A 63 -14.29 -0.22 -10.49
C ASP A 63 -14.62 0.06 -9.01
N LYS A 64 -13.72 -0.25 -8.09
CA LYS A 64 -13.98 -0.21 -6.65
C LYS A 64 -12.77 0.30 -5.86
N ALA A 65 -13.06 0.93 -4.72
CA ALA A 65 -12.06 1.35 -3.74
C ALA A 65 -12.32 0.63 -2.41
N PHE A 66 -11.22 0.28 -1.72
CA PHE A 66 -11.23 -0.26 -0.37
C PHE A 66 -10.34 0.61 0.50
N PHE A 67 -10.94 1.28 1.48
CA PHE A 67 -10.22 2.18 2.38
C PHE A 67 -9.76 1.45 3.63
N THR A 68 -8.54 1.76 4.06
CA THR A 68 -7.90 1.24 5.28
C THR A 68 -7.27 2.40 6.06
N ASN A 69 -6.79 2.12 7.27
CA ASN A 69 -6.21 3.18 8.11
C ASN A 69 -4.75 3.49 7.79
N SER A 70 -4.09 2.63 7.03
CA SER A 70 -2.65 2.77 6.72
C SER A 70 -2.27 2.03 5.44
N GLY A 71 -1.10 2.38 4.87
CA GLY A 71 -0.53 1.65 3.74
C GLY A 71 -0.25 0.18 4.04
N THR A 72 0.25 -0.14 5.25
CA THR A 72 0.48 -1.54 5.64
C THR A 72 -0.82 -2.35 5.68
N GLU A 73 -1.93 -1.77 6.16
CA GLU A 73 -3.25 -2.43 6.12
C GLU A 73 -3.77 -2.59 4.70
N ALA A 74 -3.51 -1.63 3.81
CA ALA A 74 -3.85 -1.75 2.40
C ALA A 74 -3.13 -2.95 1.75
N ILE A 75 -1.85 -3.14 2.05
CA ILE A 75 -1.07 -4.30 1.59
C ILE A 75 -1.59 -5.61 2.20
N GLU A 76 -1.91 -5.64 3.49
CA GLU A 76 -2.58 -6.81 4.13
C GLU A 76 -3.90 -7.14 3.41
N GLY A 77 -4.70 -6.13 3.10
CA GLY A 77 -5.92 -6.25 2.31
C GLY A 77 -5.65 -6.84 0.92
N ALA A 78 -4.66 -6.32 0.20
CA ALA A 78 -4.29 -6.78 -1.14
C ALA A 78 -3.85 -8.25 -1.15
N ILE A 79 -3.01 -8.66 -0.19
CA ILE A 79 -2.59 -10.07 -0.02
C ILE A 79 -3.81 -10.97 0.21
N LYS A 80 -4.72 -10.56 1.09
CA LYS A 80 -5.95 -11.32 1.39
C LYS A 80 -6.88 -11.40 0.19
N VAL A 81 -7.05 -10.31 -0.54
CA VAL A 81 -7.89 -10.28 -1.76
C VAL A 81 -7.30 -11.20 -2.82
N ALA A 82 -5.99 -11.13 -3.09
CA ALA A 82 -5.33 -12.00 -4.06
C ALA A 82 -5.51 -13.48 -3.72
N ARG A 83 -5.23 -13.87 -2.49
CA ARG A 83 -5.39 -15.25 -2.01
C ARG A 83 -6.86 -15.71 -2.03
N LYS A 84 -7.79 -14.85 -1.60
CA LYS A 84 -9.22 -15.18 -1.62
C LYS A 84 -9.75 -15.35 -3.03
N TYR A 85 -9.34 -14.48 -3.94
CA TYR A 85 -9.72 -14.57 -5.36
C TYR A 85 -9.24 -15.90 -5.99
N ALA A 86 -7.99 -16.28 -5.77
CA ALA A 86 -7.44 -17.53 -6.26
C ALA A 86 -8.16 -18.75 -5.64
N TRP A 87 -8.37 -18.74 -4.33
CA TRP A 87 -9.11 -19.79 -3.63
C TRP A 87 -10.55 -19.96 -4.15
N LEU A 88 -11.22 -18.88 -4.55
CA LEU A 88 -12.56 -18.97 -5.15
C LEU A 88 -12.55 -19.73 -6.47
N LYS A 89 -11.43 -19.70 -7.21
CA LYS A 89 -11.27 -20.40 -8.49
C LYS A 89 -11.00 -21.88 -8.33
N ASP A 90 -10.11 -22.27 -7.43
CA ASP A 90 -9.57 -23.63 -7.39
C ASP A 90 -9.64 -24.32 -6.01
N LYS A 91 -10.07 -23.59 -4.95
CA LYS A 91 -10.17 -24.06 -3.56
C LYS A 91 -8.84 -24.48 -2.92
N LYS A 92 -7.70 -24.16 -3.54
CA LYS A 92 -6.38 -24.42 -2.97
C LYS A 92 -5.95 -23.30 -2.00
N THR A 93 -5.00 -23.59 -1.13
CA THR A 93 -4.50 -22.66 -0.10
C THR A 93 -2.98 -22.44 -0.17
N ASP A 94 -2.32 -23.01 -1.16
CA ASP A 94 -0.87 -22.96 -1.36
C ASP A 94 -0.45 -21.96 -2.46
N HIS A 95 -1.28 -20.95 -2.70
CA HIS A 95 -1.00 -19.90 -3.66
C HIS A 95 0.20 -19.04 -3.28
N GLU A 96 0.93 -18.60 -4.32
CA GLU A 96 2.16 -17.83 -4.23
C GLU A 96 1.94 -16.40 -4.71
N ILE A 97 2.68 -15.47 -4.12
CA ILE A 97 2.75 -14.06 -4.52
C ILE A 97 4.19 -13.72 -4.86
N ILE A 98 4.42 -13.09 -5.99
CA ILE A 98 5.74 -12.59 -6.38
C ILE A 98 5.82 -11.12 -5.94
N ALA A 99 6.86 -10.78 -5.17
CA ALA A 99 7.19 -9.41 -4.77
C ALA A 99 8.55 -9.01 -5.36
N MET A 100 8.87 -7.72 -5.33
CA MET A 100 10.13 -7.23 -5.87
C MET A 100 11.20 -7.12 -4.78
N ARG A 101 12.46 -7.43 -5.11
CA ARG A 101 13.61 -7.12 -4.26
C ARG A 101 13.70 -5.61 -4.06
N HIS A 102 14.22 -5.19 -2.92
CA HIS A 102 14.36 -3.78 -2.52
C HIS A 102 13.04 -3.02 -2.41
N SER A 103 11.90 -3.71 -2.40
CA SER A 103 10.58 -3.11 -2.20
C SER A 103 10.32 -2.78 -0.72
N PHE A 104 9.39 -1.85 -0.51
CA PHE A 104 8.85 -1.55 0.81
C PHE A 104 7.32 -1.52 0.76
N HIS A 105 6.68 -2.40 1.52
CA HIS A 105 5.21 -2.53 1.54
C HIS A 105 4.59 -2.34 2.93
N GLY A 106 5.40 -2.23 3.96
CA GLY A 106 4.95 -2.01 5.32
C GLY A 106 5.65 -2.89 6.36
N ARG A 107 5.22 -2.77 7.63
CA ARG A 107 5.89 -3.41 8.78
C ARG A 107 5.01 -4.39 9.56
N SER A 108 3.71 -4.55 9.23
CA SER A 108 2.92 -5.68 9.72
C SER A 108 3.46 -6.98 9.15
N LEU A 109 3.22 -8.14 9.79
CA LEU A 109 3.85 -9.40 9.37
C LEU A 109 3.55 -9.79 7.93
N GLY A 110 2.32 -9.58 7.44
CA GLY A 110 1.99 -9.85 6.05
C GLY A 110 2.64 -8.87 5.09
N ALA A 111 2.59 -7.56 5.35
CA ALA A 111 3.24 -6.54 4.53
C ALA A 111 4.77 -6.67 4.56
N LEU A 112 5.35 -7.03 5.72
CA LEU A 112 6.77 -7.32 5.85
C LEU A 112 7.19 -8.53 5.03
N SER A 113 6.32 -9.53 4.92
CA SER A 113 6.58 -10.75 4.14
C SER A 113 6.78 -10.47 2.65
N VAL A 114 6.09 -9.45 2.10
CA VAL A 114 6.24 -9.03 0.70
C VAL A 114 7.22 -7.86 0.52
N THR A 115 7.79 -7.35 1.61
CA THR A 115 8.86 -6.32 1.57
C THR A 115 10.20 -6.97 1.27
N GLY A 116 10.77 -6.68 0.11
CA GLY A 116 11.96 -7.34 -0.43
C GLY A 116 13.28 -6.87 0.18
N ASN A 117 13.35 -6.75 1.52
CA ASN A 117 14.52 -6.33 2.26
C ASN A 117 14.78 -7.31 3.42
N THR A 118 15.82 -8.13 3.30
CA THR A 118 16.16 -9.15 4.30
C THR A 118 16.52 -8.57 5.66
N HIS A 119 17.13 -7.37 5.70
CA HIS A 119 17.45 -6.70 6.96
C HIS A 119 16.20 -6.39 7.79
N TYR A 120 15.09 -6.02 7.14
CA TYR A 120 13.83 -5.77 7.83
C TYR A 120 13.13 -7.06 8.26
N GLN A 121 13.31 -8.14 7.49
CA GLN A 121 12.60 -9.40 7.72
C GLN A 121 13.23 -10.28 8.80
N GLU A 122 14.56 -10.28 8.88
CA GLU A 122 15.33 -11.29 9.65
C GLU A 122 14.90 -11.42 11.11
N PRO A 123 14.72 -10.31 11.87
CA PRO A 123 14.34 -10.41 13.29
C PRO A 123 12.92 -10.94 13.55
N PHE A 124 12.09 -11.04 12.51
CA PHE A 124 10.65 -11.32 12.65
C PHE A 124 10.22 -12.64 11.99
N LYS A 125 11.18 -13.47 11.61
CA LYS A 125 10.89 -14.80 11.04
C LYS A 125 10.33 -15.76 12.13
N PRO A 126 9.42 -16.68 11.77
CA PRO A 126 8.93 -16.95 10.41
C PRO A 126 7.87 -15.96 9.94
N LEU A 127 7.97 -15.54 8.68
CA LEU A 127 6.97 -14.73 8.00
C LEU A 127 5.92 -15.59 7.29
N ILE A 128 4.89 -14.98 6.65
CA ILE A 128 3.88 -15.74 5.92
C ILE A 128 4.52 -16.45 4.73
N GLY A 129 4.12 -17.69 4.50
CA GLY A 129 4.64 -18.52 3.39
C GLY A 129 4.07 -18.11 2.02
N GLY A 130 4.65 -18.69 0.96
CA GLY A 130 4.19 -18.51 -0.42
C GLY A 130 4.61 -17.17 -1.04
N ILE A 131 5.68 -16.54 -0.55
CA ILE A 131 6.22 -15.31 -1.12
C ILE A 131 7.53 -15.65 -1.87
N LYS A 132 7.63 -15.16 -3.10
CA LYS A 132 8.81 -15.24 -3.95
C LYS A 132 9.28 -13.84 -4.30
N PHE A 133 10.57 -13.67 -4.57
CA PHE A 133 11.15 -12.38 -4.91
C PHE A 133 11.79 -12.40 -6.29
N ALA A 134 11.42 -11.42 -7.11
CA ALA A 134 12.02 -11.15 -8.41
C ALA A 134 12.80 -9.83 -8.38
N ASP A 135 13.70 -9.65 -9.32
CA ASP A 135 14.44 -8.40 -9.46
C ASP A 135 13.57 -7.33 -10.11
N PHE A 136 13.64 -6.11 -9.57
CA PHE A 136 12.85 -4.98 -10.08
C PHE A 136 13.38 -4.54 -11.47
N ASN A 137 12.47 -4.21 -12.39
CA ASN A 137 12.79 -3.91 -13.80
C ASN A 137 13.42 -5.08 -14.59
N ASP A 138 13.27 -6.31 -14.12
CA ASP A 138 13.70 -7.51 -14.82
C ASP A 138 12.51 -8.46 -15.08
N LEU A 139 11.94 -8.36 -16.28
CA LEU A 139 10.78 -9.18 -16.67
C LEU A 139 11.12 -10.69 -16.68
N GLU A 140 12.33 -11.08 -17.05
CA GLU A 140 12.74 -12.46 -17.07
C GLU A 140 12.89 -13.01 -15.66
N SER A 141 13.38 -12.20 -14.71
CA SER A 141 13.37 -12.54 -13.30
C SER A 141 11.94 -12.81 -12.79
N VAL A 142 10.98 -11.94 -13.13
CA VAL A 142 9.56 -12.16 -12.76
C VAL A 142 9.02 -13.44 -13.39
N LYS A 143 9.22 -13.66 -14.70
CA LYS A 143 8.75 -14.86 -15.41
C LYS A 143 9.32 -16.15 -14.81
N SER A 144 10.57 -16.14 -14.40
CA SER A 144 11.24 -17.28 -13.78
C SER A 144 10.61 -17.71 -12.44
N GLN A 145 9.93 -16.81 -11.75
CA GLN A 145 9.26 -17.07 -10.47
C GLN A 145 7.80 -17.55 -10.65
N ILE A 146 7.20 -17.37 -11.84
CA ILE A 146 5.81 -17.72 -12.09
C ILE A 146 5.66 -19.25 -12.10
N THR A 147 4.67 -19.73 -11.35
CA THR A 147 4.26 -21.13 -11.32
C THR A 147 2.74 -21.22 -11.44
N GLU A 148 2.21 -22.44 -11.53
CA GLU A 148 0.76 -22.70 -11.49
C GLU A 148 0.10 -22.21 -10.17
N LYS A 149 0.89 -21.98 -9.12
CA LYS A 149 0.43 -21.48 -7.83
C LYS A 149 0.44 -19.95 -7.74
N THR A 150 1.05 -19.27 -8.70
CA THR A 150 1.17 -17.79 -8.65
C THR A 150 -0.20 -17.14 -8.80
N CYS A 151 -0.65 -16.42 -7.79
CA CYS A 151 -1.94 -15.75 -7.77
C CYS A 151 -1.84 -14.23 -7.94
N ALA A 152 -0.68 -13.63 -7.67
CA ALA A 152 -0.46 -12.20 -7.82
C ALA A 152 1.02 -11.85 -7.96
N VAL A 153 1.25 -10.68 -8.54
CA VAL A 153 2.53 -9.95 -8.49
C VAL A 153 2.25 -8.64 -7.78
N ILE A 154 3.09 -8.30 -6.78
CA ILE A 154 3.03 -7.02 -6.08
C ILE A 154 4.30 -6.22 -6.37
N MET A 155 4.13 -4.98 -6.80
CA MET A 155 5.23 -4.10 -7.14
C MET A 155 4.86 -2.64 -6.90
N GLU A 156 5.86 -1.80 -6.71
CA GLU A 156 5.75 -0.35 -6.67
C GLU A 156 5.95 0.21 -8.09
N THR A 157 5.23 1.25 -8.47
CA THR A 157 5.51 2.00 -9.71
C THR A 157 6.80 2.82 -9.60
N VAL A 158 7.14 3.21 -8.37
CA VAL A 158 8.42 3.80 -7.99
C VAL A 158 8.83 3.19 -6.66
N GLN A 159 9.94 2.48 -6.61
CA GLN A 159 10.53 2.01 -5.35
C GLN A 159 11.10 3.22 -4.60
N GLY A 160 10.29 3.84 -3.73
CA GLY A 160 10.68 5.05 -3.02
C GLY A 160 11.76 4.79 -1.97
N GLU A 161 11.52 3.85 -1.06
CA GLU A 161 12.47 3.47 0.00
C GLU A 161 13.69 2.73 -0.56
N GLY A 162 13.53 1.97 -1.62
CA GLY A 162 14.60 1.21 -2.27
C GLY A 162 15.60 2.05 -3.07
N GLY A 163 15.41 3.38 -3.18
CA GLY A 163 16.36 4.28 -3.85
C GLY A 163 15.78 5.16 -4.96
N ILE A 164 14.47 5.30 -5.01
CA ILE A 164 13.73 6.13 -5.99
C ILE A 164 13.93 5.62 -7.43
N TYR A 165 13.74 4.33 -7.63
CA TYR A 165 13.79 3.70 -8.95
C TYR A 165 12.38 3.59 -9.53
N ARG A 166 12.17 4.17 -10.74
CA ARG A 166 10.92 4.05 -11.48
C ARG A 166 10.84 2.70 -12.19
N SER A 167 9.64 2.13 -12.27
CA SER A 167 9.39 0.98 -13.13
C SER A 167 9.53 1.36 -14.62
N SER A 168 10.15 0.50 -15.39
CA SER A 168 10.31 0.62 -16.85
C SER A 168 9.07 0.13 -17.61
#